data_18076e5156255954fa706ea63a1a622d
#
_entry.id   18076e5156255954fa706ea63a1a622d
#
_cell.length_a   1.000
_cell.length_b   1.000
_cell.length_c   1.000
_cell.angle_alpha   90.00
_cell.angle_beta   90.00
_cell.angle_gamma   90.00
#
_symmetry.space_group_name_H-M   'P 1'
#
loop_
_entity.id
_entity.type
_entity.pdbx_description
1 polymer ?
#
loop_
_entity_poly.entity_id
_entity_poly.type
_entity_poly.pdbx_seq_one_letter_code
_entity_poly.pdbx_strand_id
1 'polypeptide(L)'
;QLTYLCSAFSACGHPSPLPRVGSSTGFERIVGGVNSVEGEWPWQVSLHFSGSLYCGASVLSSDWLISAAHCFSKQRSLLLHSNSSFIYVKYVAEIQRIVVHEYYSAQTFDYDIALLQLKKPWPPSLSPLVQPVCLPPTSHTVTDSHRCVVTGWGYRSEEDKVLPSVLQKAEVSLLSQTECKKRYGLISPRMLCAGVPSGARDACRGDSGGPLSCQAPGGGRWFLIGIVSWGSGCGRPNLPGVYTRVTNLFFTDLLLCTHKNNN
;
A
#
# COMPACT_ATOMS: atom_id res chain seq x y z
N GLN A 1 11.18 26.11 -3.59
CA GLN A 1 11.13 25.02 -2.56
C GLN A 1 10.49 23.70 -3.06
N LEU A 2 10.16 23.60 -4.33
CA LEU A 2 9.78 22.36 -5.03
C LEU A 2 10.94 21.34 -5.18
N THR A 3 12.15 21.73 -4.84
CA THR A 3 13.38 20.93 -5.07
C THR A 3 13.62 19.84 -4.03
N TYR A 4 13.00 19.89 -2.85
CA TYR A 4 13.26 18.91 -1.78
C TYR A 4 12.57 17.54 -2.00
N LEU A 5 11.46 17.48 -2.70
CA LEU A 5 10.82 16.20 -3.05
C LEU A 5 11.48 15.54 -4.28
N CYS A 6 12.07 16.32 -5.19
CA CYS A 6 12.76 15.75 -6.35
C CYS A 6 14.05 14.99 -5.99
N SER A 7 14.74 15.34 -4.90
CA SER A 7 15.95 14.61 -4.46
C SER A 7 15.65 13.25 -3.81
N ALA A 8 14.46 13.04 -3.26
CA ALA A 8 14.04 11.74 -2.72
C ALA A 8 13.72 10.70 -3.81
N PHE A 9 13.45 11.15 -5.04
CA PHE A 9 13.10 10.26 -6.16
C PHE A 9 14.27 9.45 -6.74
N SER A 10 15.52 9.80 -6.45
CA SER A 10 16.68 9.08 -7.00
C SER A 10 16.91 7.71 -6.35
N ALA A 11 16.46 7.48 -5.14
CA ALA A 11 16.72 6.28 -4.35
C ALA A 11 15.47 5.42 -4.05
N CYS A 12 14.30 5.69 -4.66
CA CYS A 12 13.06 4.98 -4.40
C CYS A 12 12.95 3.64 -5.14
N GLY A 13 12.07 2.75 -4.67
CA GLY A 13 11.61 1.55 -5.37
C GLY A 13 12.64 0.44 -5.48
N HIS A 14 13.65 0.42 -4.63
CA HIS A 14 14.65 -0.64 -4.57
C HIS A 14 14.42 -1.52 -3.33
N PRO A 15 14.39 -2.86 -3.49
CA PRO A 15 14.49 -3.77 -2.35
C PRO A 15 15.80 -3.53 -1.58
N SER A 16 15.81 -3.91 -0.30
CA SER A 16 17.03 -3.82 0.51
C SER A 16 18.17 -4.62 -0.13
N PRO A 17 19.39 -4.08 -0.18
CA PRO A 17 20.58 -4.79 -0.65
C PRO A 17 21.09 -5.83 0.34
N LEU A 18 20.48 -5.97 1.53
CA LEU A 18 20.89 -6.94 2.52
C LEU A 18 20.79 -8.38 2.00
N PRO A 19 21.70 -9.29 2.39
CA PRO A 19 21.62 -10.69 2.02
C PRO A 19 20.26 -11.24 2.46
N ARG A 20 19.55 -11.88 1.53
CA ARG A 20 18.26 -12.52 1.79
C ARG A 20 18.49 -13.75 2.66
N VAL A 21 18.36 -13.61 3.97
CA VAL A 21 18.42 -14.72 4.92
C VAL A 21 17.02 -15.30 5.02
N GLY A 22 16.80 -16.46 4.46
CA GLY A 22 15.56 -17.21 4.58
C GLY A 22 15.29 -18.08 3.35
N SER A 23 15.33 -19.37 3.54
CA SER A 23 14.81 -20.34 2.56
C SER A 23 13.29 -20.25 2.58
N SER A 24 12.67 -19.93 1.45
CA SER A 24 11.23 -20.04 1.27
C SER A 24 10.84 -21.52 1.14
N THR A 25 10.81 -22.25 2.25
CA THR A 25 10.07 -23.51 2.28
C THR A 25 8.59 -23.16 2.29
N GLY A 26 7.94 -23.46 1.17
CA GLY A 26 6.60 -23.02 0.86
C GLY A 26 5.54 -23.47 1.84
N PHE A 27 4.77 -22.47 2.28
CA PHE A 27 3.34 -22.62 2.57
C PHE A 27 2.68 -21.35 2.03
N GLU A 28 1.70 -21.51 1.16
CA GLU A 28 0.95 -20.45 0.50
C GLU A 28 0.16 -19.61 1.51
N ARG A 29 0.34 -18.24 1.53
CA ARG A 29 -0.26 -17.35 2.54
C ARG A 29 -0.28 -15.87 2.09
N ILE A 30 -1.26 -15.23 2.02
CA ILE A 30 -2.16 -14.25 1.39
C ILE A 30 -3.03 -15.14 0.57
N VAL A 31 -4.26 -14.84 0.25
CA VAL A 31 -4.96 -15.82 -0.58
C VAL A 31 -4.01 -16.25 -1.70
N GLY A 32 -3.42 -17.46 -1.60
CA GLY A 32 -2.40 -17.99 -2.53
C GLY A 32 -1.06 -17.25 -2.59
N GLY A 33 -0.71 -16.44 -1.59
CA GLY A 33 0.59 -15.78 -1.50
C GLY A 33 1.65 -16.60 -0.78
N VAL A 34 2.88 -16.07 -0.73
CA VAL A 34 4.03 -16.69 -0.06
C VAL A 34 4.66 -15.72 0.94
N ASN A 35 5.42 -16.26 1.90
CA ASN A 35 6.18 -15.44 2.82
C ASN A 35 7.18 -14.54 2.06
N SER A 36 7.23 -13.26 2.42
CA SER A 36 8.29 -12.37 1.98
C SER A 36 9.58 -12.63 2.77
N VAL A 37 10.72 -12.32 2.18
CA VAL A 37 11.98 -12.27 2.91
C VAL A 37 12.23 -10.87 3.46
N GLU A 38 13.03 -10.76 4.51
CA GLU A 38 13.36 -9.47 5.13
C GLU A 38 14.00 -8.51 4.11
N GLY A 39 13.59 -7.24 4.13
CA GLY A 39 14.06 -6.22 3.20
C GLY A 39 13.55 -6.33 1.76
N GLU A 40 12.70 -7.29 1.43
CA GLU A 40 12.15 -7.45 0.07
C GLU A 40 11.19 -6.31 -0.31
N TRP A 41 10.42 -5.82 0.66
CA TRP A 41 9.43 -4.73 0.49
C TRP A 41 9.67 -3.63 1.53
N PRO A 42 10.76 -2.85 1.41
CA PRO A 42 11.19 -1.92 2.46
C PRO A 42 10.28 -0.71 2.63
N TRP A 43 9.31 -0.54 1.74
CA TRP A 43 8.26 0.48 1.86
C TRP A 43 7.00 0.00 2.56
N GLN A 44 6.84 -1.30 2.80
CA GLN A 44 5.67 -1.83 3.48
C GLN A 44 5.73 -1.54 4.98
N VAL A 45 4.68 -0.94 5.52
CA VAL A 45 4.49 -0.75 6.95
C VAL A 45 3.10 -1.22 7.39
N SER A 46 2.97 -1.59 8.66
CA SER A 46 1.69 -1.94 9.28
C SER A 46 1.23 -0.82 10.20
N LEU A 47 -0.05 -0.46 10.14
CA LEU A 47 -0.69 0.48 11.04
C LEU A 47 -1.40 -0.28 12.16
N HIS A 48 -1.13 0.08 13.40
CA HIS A 48 -1.73 -0.54 14.56
C HIS A 48 -2.57 0.46 15.34
N PHE A 49 -3.70 -0.02 15.83
CA PHE A 49 -4.56 0.71 16.75
C PHE A 49 -4.81 -0.13 18.00
N SER A 50 -4.53 0.44 19.17
CA SER A 50 -4.63 -0.27 20.47
C SER A 50 -3.91 -1.63 20.46
N GLY A 51 -2.72 -1.70 19.83
CA GLY A 51 -1.88 -2.90 19.76
C GLY A 51 -2.28 -3.94 18.70
N SER A 52 -3.39 -3.72 17.97
CA SER A 52 -3.86 -4.64 16.92
C SER A 52 -3.59 -4.09 15.54
N LEU A 53 -3.26 -4.97 14.58
CA LEU A 53 -3.16 -4.59 13.17
C LEU A 53 -4.49 -4.02 12.71
N TYR A 54 -4.42 -2.87 12.05
CA TYR A 54 -5.60 -2.16 11.58
C TYR A 54 -5.60 -1.97 10.06
N CYS A 55 -4.47 -1.50 9.50
CA CYS A 55 -4.26 -1.26 8.07
C CYS A 55 -2.78 -1.43 7.70
N GLY A 56 -2.50 -1.40 6.42
CA GLY A 56 -1.17 -1.22 5.86
C GLY A 56 -0.93 0.22 5.43
N ALA A 57 0.32 0.55 5.10
CA ALA A 57 0.71 1.79 4.45
C ALA A 57 2.02 1.60 3.68
N SER A 58 2.41 2.60 2.89
CA SER A 58 3.67 2.61 2.15
C SER A 58 4.50 3.83 2.49
N VAL A 59 5.81 3.65 2.63
CA VAL A 59 6.77 4.74 2.85
C VAL A 59 6.93 5.55 1.57
N LEU A 60 6.77 6.88 1.66
CA LEU A 60 7.02 7.84 0.58
C LEU A 60 8.31 8.64 0.77
N SER A 61 8.63 8.98 2.02
CA SER A 61 9.82 9.73 2.38
C SER A 61 10.29 9.39 3.80
N SER A 62 11.24 10.15 4.32
CA SER A 62 11.73 9.98 5.70
C SER A 62 10.66 10.14 6.76
N ASP A 63 9.58 10.88 6.49
CA ASP A 63 8.55 11.25 7.46
C ASP A 63 7.12 11.18 6.92
N TRP A 64 6.92 10.74 5.67
CA TRP A 64 5.60 10.59 5.06
C TRP A 64 5.29 9.17 4.65
N LEU A 65 4.06 8.75 4.95
CA LEU A 65 3.46 7.50 4.50
C LEU A 65 2.19 7.78 3.70
N ILE A 66 1.79 6.81 2.89
CA ILE A 66 0.52 6.82 2.15
C ILE A 66 -0.28 5.56 2.48
N SER A 67 -1.58 5.71 2.65
CA SER A 67 -2.52 4.64 2.98
C SER A 67 -3.92 4.93 2.41
N ALA A 68 -4.91 4.12 2.73
CA ALA A 68 -6.30 4.33 2.33
C ALA A 68 -7.03 5.27 3.31
N ALA A 69 -7.92 6.12 2.80
CA ALA A 69 -8.72 7.05 3.61
C ALA A 69 -9.70 6.32 4.53
N HIS A 70 -10.27 5.18 4.08
CA HIS A 70 -11.23 4.42 4.89
C HIS A 70 -10.64 3.91 6.21
N CYS A 71 -9.33 3.75 6.29
CA CYS A 71 -8.63 3.42 7.52
C CYS A 71 -8.82 4.49 8.62
N PHE A 72 -9.17 5.74 8.26
CA PHE A 72 -9.20 6.87 9.19
C PHE A 72 -10.57 7.55 9.30
N SER A 73 -11.55 7.15 8.50
CA SER A 73 -12.84 7.84 8.38
C SER A 73 -13.70 7.82 9.66
N LYS A 74 -13.58 6.77 10.47
CA LYS A 74 -14.38 6.59 11.69
C LYS A 74 -13.67 7.05 12.98
N GLN A 75 -12.37 7.39 12.93
CA GLN A 75 -11.52 7.55 14.12
C GLN A 75 -10.68 8.82 14.11
N ARG A 76 -11.15 9.88 13.43
CA ARG A 76 -10.42 11.13 13.23
C ARG A 76 -9.85 11.77 14.53
N SER A 77 -10.48 11.56 15.68
CA SER A 77 -10.04 12.11 16.97
C SER A 77 -9.24 11.15 17.85
N LEU A 78 -9.35 9.84 17.62
CA LEU A 78 -8.73 8.82 18.48
C LEU A 78 -7.29 8.46 18.06
N LEU A 79 -6.96 8.57 16.79
CA LEU A 79 -5.62 8.23 16.26
C LEU A 79 -4.53 9.24 16.64
N LEU A 80 -4.90 10.47 16.97
CA LEU A 80 -3.94 11.49 17.41
C LEU A 80 -3.40 11.24 18.84
N HIS A 81 -3.98 10.30 19.59
CA HIS A 81 -3.65 10.04 20.99
C HIS A 81 -3.21 8.60 21.28
N SER A 82 -3.18 7.72 20.30
CA SER A 82 -2.81 6.32 20.52
C SER A 82 -1.50 5.97 19.81
N ASN A 83 -0.63 5.27 20.54
CA ASN A 83 0.62 4.72 20.02
C ASN A 83 0.35 3.80 18.83
N SER A 84 0.50 4.32 17.62
CA SER A 84 0.47 3.52 16.40
C SER A 84 1.84 2.87 16.24
N SER A 85 1.88 1.56 16.30
CA SER A 85 3.10 0.76 16.24
C SER A 85 3.28 0.13 14.87
N PHE A 86 4.51 0.04 14.39
CA PHE A 86 4.88 -0.60 13.13
C PHE A 86 5.78 -1.79 13.39
N ILE A 87 5.44 -2.95 12.84
CA ILE A 87 6.23 -4.16 13.00
C ILE A 87 6.63 -4.74 11.64
N TYR A 88 7.77 -4.31 11.13
CA TYR A 88 8.61 -5.10 10.24
C TYR A 88 10.09 -5.06 10.68
N VAL A 89 10.45 -3.97 11.29
CA VAL A 89 11.66 -3.79 12.09
C VAL A 89 11.13 -3.41 13.46
N LYS A 90 11.74 -3.86 14.54
CA LYS A 90 11.38 -3.55 15.96
C LYS A 90 11.34 -2.03 16.27
N TYR A 91 10.84 -1.23 15.36
CA TYR A 91 10.77 0.22 15.46
C TYR A 91 9.33 0.68 15.39
N VAL A 92 8.94 1.42 16.40
CA VAL A 92 7.60 2.02 16.54
C VAL A 92 7.72 3.50 16.23
N ALA A 93 6.93 4.00 15.28
CA ALA A 93 6.85 5.41 14.96
C ALA A 93 5.45 5.95 15.28
N GLU A 94 5.39 7.17 15.80
CA GLU A 94 4.13 7.88 16.09
C GLU A 94 3.70 8.71 14.88
N ILE A 95 2.39 8.70 14.59
CA ILE A 95 1.79 9.57 13.58
C ILE A 95 1.48 10.91 14.21
N GLN A 96 1.99 11.98 13.63
CA GLN A 96 1.70 13.35 14.03
C GLN A 96 0.42 13.88 13.37
N ARG A 97 0.21 13.55 12.09
CA ARG A 97 -0.86 14.12 11.27
C ARG A 97 -1.38 13.11 10.26
N ILE A 98 -2.70 13.12 10.05
CA ILE A 98 -3.39 12.36 9.01
C ILE A 98 -4.12 13.36 8.11
N VAL A 99 -3.90 13.25 6.80
CA VAL A 99 -4.55 14.06 5.77
C VAL A 99 -5.35 13.14 4.87
N VAL A 100 -6.64 13.07 5.09
CA VAL A 100 -7.59 12.34 4.22
C VAL A 100 -7.92 13.21 3.01
N HIS A 101 -8.01 12.61 1.84
CA HIS A 101 -8.36 13.31 0.61
C HIS A 101 -9.73 13.99 0.75
N GLU A 102 -9.85 15.25 0.33
CA GLU A 102 -11.07 16.06 0.54
C GLU A 102 -12.31 15.49 -0.17
N TYR A 103 -12.12 14.83 -1.32
CA TYR A 103 -13.21 14.18 -2.08
C TYR A 103 -13.42 12.71 -1.69
N TYR A 104 -12.81 12.22 -0.62
CA TYR A 104 -13.06 10.85 -0.17
C TYR A 104 -14.53 10.62 0.13
N SER A 105 -15.11 9.60 -0.47
CA SER A 105 -16.50 9.17 -0.24
C SER A 105 -16.53 7.81 0.47
N ALA A 106 -17.02 7.78 1.69
CA ALA A 106 -17.18 6.54 2.45
C ALA A 106 -18.27 5.61 1.90
N GLN A 107 -19.18 6.12 1.05
CA GLN A 107 -20.22 5.31 0.42
C GLN A 107 -19.73 4.59 -0.84
N THR A 108 -18.86 5.22 -1.59
CA THR A 108 -18.37 4.70 -2.89
C THR A 108 -16.92 4.26 -2.86
N PHE A 109 -16.18 4.57 -1.80
CA PHE A 109 -14.72 4.41 -1.70
C PHE A 109 -13.95 5.18 -2.80
N ASP A 110 -14.59 6.20 -3.40
CA ASP A 110 -13.89 7.05 -4.37
C ASP A 110 -12.90 7.97 -3.64
N TYR A 111 -11.75 8.24 -4.26
CA TYR A 111 -10.65 8.98 -3.66
C TYR A 111 -10.16 8.38 -2.31
N ASP A 112 -10.14 7.06 -2.22
CA ASP A 112 -9.75 6.35 -0.98
C ASP A 112 -8.23 6.39 -0.76
N ILE A 113 -7.74 7.55 -0.34
CA ILE A 113 -6.33 7.84 -0.13
C ILE A 113 -6.13 8.80 1.02
N ALA A 114 -5.09 8.56 1.82
CA ALA A 114 -4.66 9.41 2.92
C ALA A 114 -3.14 9.48 3.02
N LEU A 115 -2.63 10.63 3.44
CA LEU A 115 -1.23 10.84 3.82
C LEU A 115 -1.09 10.86 5.34
N LEU A 116 0.00 10.26 5.83
CA LEU A 116 0.32 10.25 7.25
C LEU A 116 1.71 10.84 7.45
N GLN A 117 1.81 11.84 8.32
CA GLN A 117 3.08 12.42 8.71
C GLN A 117 3.55 11.81 10.02
N LEU A 118 4.78 11.35 10.05
CA LEU A 118 5.43 10.86 11.27
C LEU A 118 5.82 12.04 12.17
N LYS A 119 5.74 11.83 13.47
CA LYS A 119 6.19 12.80 14.48
C LYS A 119 7.71 13.02 14.45
N LYS A 120 8.45 11.98 14.08
CA LYS A 120 9.89 12.01 13.85
C LYS A 120 10.22 11.24 12.58
N PRO A 121 11.14 11.72 11.76
CA PRO A 121 11.62 10.97 10.61
C PRO A 121 12.20 9.60 10.98
N TRP A 122 12.17 8.66 10.03
CA TRP A 122 12.89 7.40 10.17
C TRP A 122 14.37 7.66 10.45
N PRO A 123 14.96 7.03 11.48
CA PRO A 123 16.39 7.18 11.72
C PRO A 123 17.19 6.56 10.57
N PRO A 124 18.31 7.20 10.15
CA PRO A 124 19.15 6.69 9.07
C PRO A 124 19.66 5.26 9.29
N SER A 125 19.76 4.83 10.56
CA SER A 125 20.15 3.46 10.93
C SER A 125 19.17 2.38 10.47
N LEU A 126 17.92 2.74 10.11
CA LEU A 126 16.94 1.81 9.55
C LEU A 126 17.07 1.65 8.03
N SER A 127 17.83 2.50 7.35
CA SER A 127 18.23 2.24 5.97
C SER A 127 19.28 1.10 5.97
N PRO A 128 19.11 0.04 5.16
CA PRO A 128 18.23 -0.10 4.01
C PRO A 128 16.90 -0.81 4.27
N LEU A 129 16.52 -1.09 5.50
CA LEU A 129 15.29 -1.82 5.84
C LEU A 129 14.01 -1.00 5.62
N VAL A 130 14.12 0.35 5.72
CA VAL A 130 13.02 1.28 5.41
C VAL A 130 13.44 2.15 4.23
N GLN A 131 12.75 1.99 3.10
CA GLN A 131 13.02 2.68 1.84
C GLN A 131 11.72 3.17 1.21
N PRO A 132 11.70 4.31 0.53
CA PRO A 132 10.51 4.78 -0.16
C PRO A 132 10.20 3.95 -1.41
N VAL A 133 8.91 3.75 -1.69
CA VAL A 133 8.44 3.28 -3.00
C VAL A 133 8.40 4.46 -3.96
N CYS A 134 8.66 4.22 -5.25
CA CYS A 134 8.50 5.27 -6.25
C CYS A 134 7.03 5.56 -6.52
N LEU A 135 6.73 6.82 -6.75
CA LEU A 135 5.44 7.24 -7.26
C LEU A 135 5.47 7.25 -8.79
N PRO A 136 4.46 6.69 -9.45
CA PRO A 136 4.42 6.71 -10.90
C PRO A 136 4.20 8.14 -11.41
N PRO A 137 4.91 8.59 -12.47
CA PRO A 137 4.56 9.83 -13.14
C PRO A 137 3.16 9.73 -13.75
N THR A 138 2.48 10.84 -13.94
CA THR A 138 1.11 10.87 -14.49
C THR A 138 0.98 10.25 -15.89
N SER A 139 2.08 10.29 -16.66
CA SER A 139 2.19 9.63 -17.96
C SER A 139 2.49 8.12 -17.89
N HIS A 140 2.67 7.59 -16.68
CA HIS A 140 3.05 6.18 -16.51
C HIS A 140 1.88 5.26 -16.87
N THR A 141 2.02 4.51 -17.95
CA THR A 141 1.05 3.50 -18.36
C THR A 141 1.51 2.15 -17.85
N VAL A 142 0.73 1.55 -16.96
CA VAL A 142 0.96 0.18 -16.51
C VAL A 142 0.16 -0.76 -17.40
N THR A 143 0.84 -1.72 -18.00
CA THR A 143 0.27 -2.74 -18.89
C THR A 143 0.30 -4.11 -18.23
N ASP A 144 -0.33 -5.09 -18.82
CA ASP A 144 -0.37 -6.48 -18.35
C ASP A 144 1.02 -7.15 -18.31
N SER A 145 2.00 -6.56 -19.00
CA SER A 145 3.39 -7.02 -18.97
C SER A 145 4.18 -6.60 -17.72
N HIS A 146 3.62 -5.71 -16.90
CA HIS A 146 4.23 -5.32 -15.62
C HIS A 146 4.03 -6.42 -14.58
N ARG A 147 5.09 -6.69 -13.84
CA ARG A 147 5.01 -7.57 -12.67
C ARG A 147 4.43 -6.79 -11.51
N CYS A 148 3.23 -7.14 -11.06
CA CYS A 148 2.56 -6.50 -9.94
C CYS A 148 2.44 -7.44 -8.75
N VAL A 149 2.70 -6.91 -7.56
CA VAL A 149 2.68 -7.66 -6.30
C VAL A 149 1.92 -6.85 -5.25
N VAL A 150 0.99 -7.49 -4.57
CA VAL A 150 0.35 -6.98 -3.35
C VAL A 150 1.04 -7.59 -2.14
N THR A 151 1.25 -6.77 -1.09
CA THR A 151 1.91 -7.20 0.14
C THR A 151 1.14 -6.76 1.37
N GLY A 152 1.22 -7.55 2.46
CA GLY A 152 0.57 -7.20 3.72
C GLY A 152 0.57 -8.33 4.75
N TRP A 153 -0.03 -8.05 5.91
CA TRP A 153 -0.23 -9.00 7.03
C TRP A 153 -1.72 -9.31 7.24
N GLY A 154 -2.55 -9.07 6.23
CA GLY A 154 -3.96 -9.42 6.28
C GLY A 154 -4.22 -10.92 6.32
N TYR A 155 -5.48 -11.29 6.51
CA TYR A 155 -5.89 -12.68 6.54
C TYR A 155 -5.59 -13.39 5.22
N ARG A 156 -5.31 -14.67 5.29
CA ARG A 156 -4.95 -15.54 4.15
C ARG A 156 -6.16 -16.14 3.43
N SER A 157 -7.33 -15.98 4.02
CA SER A 157 -8.63 -16.36 3.46
C SER A 157 -9.74 -15.63 4.21
N GLU A 158 -10.97 -15.66 3.69
CA GLU A 158 -12.14 -15.10 4.39
C GLU A 158 -12.44 -15.79 5.72
N GLU A 159 -12.08 -17.07 5.84
CA GLU A 159 -12.35 -17.92 7.00
C GLU A 159 -11.23 -17.87 8.05
N ASP A 160 -10.09 -17.29 7.70
CA ASP A 160 -8.92 -17.25 8.59
C ASP A 160 -9.20 -16.36 9.81
N LYS A 161 -8.74 -16.82 10.98
CA LYS A 161 -8.92 -16.12 12.26
C LYS A 161 -7.61 -15.64 12.86
N VAL A 162 -6.49 -15.97 12.22
CA VAL A 162 -5.16 -15.65 12.71
C VAL A 162 -4.38 -14.91 11.64
N LEU A 163 -3.89 -13.72 12.00
CA LEU A 163 -3.02 -12.94 11.14
C LEU A 163 -1.65 -13.60 10.99
N PRO A 164 -1.03 -13.54 9.81
CA PRO A 164 0.32 -14.06 9.62
C PRO A 164 1.34 -13.21 10.40
N SER A 165 2.32 -13.88 11.00
CA SER A 165 3.46 -13.21 11.68
C SER A 165 4.52 -12.70 10.72
N VAL A 166 4.58 -13.27 9.49
CA VAL A 166 5.53 -12.89 8.44
C VAL A 166 4.78 -12.12 7.36
N LEU A 167 5.39 -11.05 6.84
CA LEU A 167 4.85 -10.29 5.71
C LEU A 167 4.62 -11.22 4.52
N GLN A 168 3.43 -11.13 3.94
CA GLN A 168 3.03 -11.94 2.81
C GLN A 168 3.17 -11.14 1.50
N LYS A 169 3.31 -11.83 0.38
CA LYS A 169 3.29 -11.28 -0.97
C LYS A 169 2.50 -12.19 -1.90
N ALA A 170 1.72 -11.58 -2.81
CA ALA A 170 1.05 -12.30 -3.90
C ALA A 170 1.23 -11.55 -5.22
N GLU A 171 1.61 -12.29 -6.25
CA GLU A 171 1.70 -11.75 -7.61
C GLU A 171 0.31 -11.74 -8.23
N VAL A 172 -0.12 -10.59 -8.73
CA VAL A 172 -1.45 -10.35 -9.30
C VAL A 172 -1.33 -9.68 -10.67
N SER A 173 -2.35 -9.87 -11.51
CA SER A 173 -2.44 -9.22 -12.82
C SER A 173 -3.40 -8.04 -12.75
N LEU A 174 -3.06 -6.93 -13.43
CA LEU A 174 -3.96 -5.80 -13.58
C LEU A 174 -5.07 -6.15 -14.58
N LEU A 175 -6.29 -5.70 -14.28
CA LEU A 175 -7.42 -5.80 -15.18
C LEU A 175 -7.64 -4.46 -15.89
N SER A 176 -8.08 -4.52 -17.14
CA SER A 176 -8.53 -3.32 -17.84
C SER A 176 -9.72 -2.69 -17.10
N GLN A 177 -9.90 -1.36 -17.27
CA GLN A 177 -11.03 -0.66 -16.66
C GLN A 177 -12.38 -1.25 -17.12
N THR A 178 -12.44 -1.74 -18.36
CA THR A 178 -13.64 -2.38 -18.92
C THR A 178 -13.94 -3.70 -18.21
N GLU A 179 -12.94 -4.56 -18.01
CA GLU A 179 -13.12 -5.83 -17.31
C GLU A 179 -13.47 -5.61 -15.84
N CYS A 180 -12.83 -4.64 -15.17
CA CYS A 180 -13.15 -4.26 -13.81
C CYS A 180 -14.63 -3.81 -13.67
N LYS A 181 -15.11 -2.95 -14.59
CA LYS A 181 -16.51 -2.51 -14.63
C LYS A 181 -17.50 -3.65 -14.88
N LYS A 182 -17.15 -4.63 -15.70
CA LYS A 182 -18.00 -5.82 -15.92
C LYS A 182 -18.22 -6.62 -14.61
N ARG A 183 -17.25 -6.62 -13.70
CA ARG A 183 -17.32 -7.36 -12.45
C ARG A 183 -18.13 -6.63 -11.37
N TYR A 184 -17.95 -5.31 -11.26
CA TYR A 184 -18.45 -4.51 -10.15
C TYR A 184 -19.45 -3.41 -10.55
N GLY A 185 -19.65 -3.14 -11.84
CA GLY A 185 -20.53 -2.06 -12.32
C GLY A 185 -19.93 -0.68 -12.09
N LEU A 186 -20.05 -0.14 -10.89
CA LEU A 186 -19.61 1.22 -10.54
C LEU A 186 -18.13 1.23 -10.12
N ILE A 187 -17.24 1.42 -11.10
CA ILE A 187 -15.81 1.62 -10.88
C ILE A 187 -15.43 2.98 -11.44
N SER A 188 -14.96 3.87 -10.58
CA SER A 188 -14.50 5.20 -10.97
C SER A 188 -13.14 5.15 -11.71
N PRO A 189 -12.75 6.21 -12.43
CA PRO A 189 -11.41 6.30 -13.01
C PRO A 189 -10.27 6.29 -11.97
N ARG A 190 -10.57 6.62 -10.69
CA ARG A 190 -9.61 6.60 -9.55
C ARG A 190 -9.47 5.22 -8.94
N MET A 191 -10.13 4.21 -9.50
CA MET A 191 -10.04 2.81 -9.07
C MET A 191 -9.38 1.96 -10.15
N LEU A 192 -8.71 0.90 -9.75
CA LEU A 192 -8.22 -0.17 -10.61
C LEU A 192 -8.49 -1.53 -9.98
N CYS A 193 -8.61 -2.56 -10.78
CA CYS A 193 -8.72 -3.93 -10.31
C CYS A 193 -7.42 -4.70 -10.56
N ALA A 194 -7.05 -5.54 -9.59
CA ALA A 194 -5.98 -6.51 -9.76
C ALA A 194 -6.33 -7.83 -9.06
N GLY A 195 -5.88 -8.94 -9.62
CA GLY A 195 -6.14 -10.27 -9.11
C GLY A 195 -5.78 -11.33 -10.13
N VAL A 196 -6.19 -12.57 -9.87
CA VAL A 196 -6.10 -13.68 -10.82
C VAL A 196 -7.50 -14.24 -11.08
N PRO A 197 -7.81 -14.69 -12.32
CA PRO A 197 -9.17 -15.15 -12.66
C PRO A 197 -9.71 -16.27 -11.78
N SER A 198 -8.82 -17.15 -11.31
CA SER A 198 -9.16 -18.24 -10.41
C SER A 198 -9.54 -17.79 -8.98
N GLY A 199 -9.27 -16.54 -8.62
CA GLY A 199 -9.37 -16.04 -7.24
C GLY A 199 -8.27 -16.54 -6.31
N ALA A 200 -7.32 -17.31 -6.81
CA ALA A 200 -6.27 -17.92 -5.98
C ALA A 200 -5.28 -16.93 -5.36
N ARG A 201 -5.31 -15.64 -5.74
CA ARG A 201 -4.41 -14.59 -5.23
C ARG A 201 -5.14 -13.27 -5.11
N ASP A 202 -5.17 -12.70 -3.91
CA ASP A 202 -5.86 -11.45 -3.62
C ASP A 202 -5.39 -10.83 -2.30
N ALA A 203 -5.65 -9.54 -2.11
CA ALA A 203 -5.61 -8.88 -0.81
C ALA A 203 -6.80 -9.33 0.06
N CYS A 204 -6.66 -9.27 1.38
CA CYS A 204 -7.73 -9.61 2.29
C CYS A 204 -7.83 -8.60 3.46
N ARG A 205 -8.72 -8.86 4.41
CA ARG A 205 -8.90 -8.02 5.60
C ARG A 205 -7.58 -7.87 6.36
N GLY A 206 -7.18 -6.63 6.65
CA GLY A 206 -5.90 -6.29 7.27
C GLY A 206 -4.84 -5.82 6.28
N ASP A 207 -5.03 -6.03 4.95
CA ASP A 207 -4.16 -5.48 3.91
C ASP A 207 -4.59 -4.07 3.46
N SER A 208 -5.79 -3.60 3.84
CA SER A 208 -6.32 -2.26 3.56
C SER A 208 -5.27 -1.16 3.73
N GLY A 209 -5.13 -0.27 2.76
CA GLY A 209 -4.12 0.79 2.77
C GLY A 209 -2.71 0.37 2.36
N GLY A 210 -2.44 -0.94 2.27
CA GLY A 210 -1.17 -1.48 1.82
C GLY A 210 -0.93 -1.29 0.31
N PRO A 211 0.30 -1.53 -0.17
CA PRO A 211 0.70 -1.27 -1.55
C PRO A 211 0.30 -2.38 -2.52
N LEU A 212 -0.10 -1.97 -3.71
CA LEU A 212 0.05 -2.72 -4.95
C LEU A 212 1.24 -2.11 -5.70
N SER A 213 2.36 -2.80 -5.66
CA SER A 213 3.61 -2.36 -6.29
C SER A 213 3.82 -3.06 -7.62
N CYS A 214 4.19 -2.30 -8.67
CA CYS A 214 4.48 -2.87 -9.98
C CYS A 214 5.86 -2.47 -10.47
N GLN A 215 6.50 -3.37 -11.22
CA GLN A 215 7.81 -3.21 -11.82
C GLN A 215 7.70 -3.37 -13.35
N ALA A 216 8.39 -2.54 -14.10
CA ALA A 216 8.41 -2.64 -15.56
C ALA A 216 9.07 -3.97 -16.03
N PRO A 217 8.72 -4.46 -17.22
CA PRO A 217 9.40 -5.60 -17.82
C PRO A 217 10.92 -5.38 -17.88
N GLY A 218 11.68 -6.41 -17.57
CA GLY A 218 13.14 -6.33 -17.50
C GLY A 218 13.70 -5.90 -16.14
N GLY A 219 12.84 -5.63 -15.17
CA GLY A 219 13.25 -5.26 -13.82
C GLY A 219 13.38 -3.75 -13.61
N GLY A 220 14.11 -3.34 -12.58
CA GLY A 220 14.31 -1.95 -12.20
C GLY A 220 13.56 -1.54 -10.95
N ARG A 221 13.07 -0.31 -10.92
CA ARG A 221 12.39 0.25 -9.77
C ARG A 221 10.94 -0.24 -9.64
N TRP A 222 10.48 -0.32 -8.40
CA TRP A 222 9.09 -0.57 -8.07
C TRP A 222 8.32 0.73 -7.90
N PHE A 223 7.13 0.78 -8.47
CA PHE A 223 6.22 1.91 -8.40
C PHE A 223 4.95 1.53 -7.64
N LEU A 224 4.47 2.43 -6.80
CA LEU A 224 3.18 2.31 -6.14
C LEU A 224 2.07 2.62 -7.14
N ILE A 225 1.45 1.60 -7.69
CA ILE A 225 0.39 1.74 -8.70
C ILE A 225 -0.99 1.78 -8.07
N GLY A 226 -1.18 1.04 -6.98
CA GLY A 226 -2.45 0.98 -6.27
C GLY A 226 -2.28 0.94 -4.75
N ILE A 227 -3.37 1.31 -4.06
CA ILE A 227 -3.52 1.19 -2.61
C ILE A 227 -4.71 0.26 -2.35
N VAL A 228 -4.54 -0.78 -1.55
CA VAL A 228 -5.63 -1.73 -1.22
C VAL A 228 -6.82 -0.96 -0.64
N SER A 229 -7.96 -1.04 -1.30
CA SER A 229 -9.15 -0.27 -0.95
C SER A 229 -10.32 -1.16 -0.52
N TRP A 230 -10.91 -1.93 -1.45
CA TRP A 230 -12.06 -2.77 -1.16
C TRP A 230 -12.14 -3.99 -2.10
N GLY A 231 -13.07 -4.89 -1.83
CA GLY A 231 -13.35 -6.05 -2.67
C GLY A 231 -14.59 -6.81 -2.19
N SER A 232 -15.08 -7.73 -2.99
CA SER A 232 -16.20 -8.61 -2.64
C SER A 232 -15.68 -9.93 -2.10
N GLY A 233 -15.35 -9.96 -0.82
CA GLY A 233 -14.66 -11.07 -0.18
C GLY A 233 -13.15 -11.03 -0.44
N CYS A 234 -12.48 -12.18 -0.34
CA CYS A 234 -11.05 -12.32 -0.57
C CYS A 234 -10.78 -13.55 -1.43
N GLY A 235 -10.11 -13.35 -2.58
CA GLY A 235 -9.73 -14.46 -3.45
C GLY A 235 -10.89 -15.23 -4.07
N ARG A 236 -12.01 -14.60 -4.29
CA ARG A 236 -13.15 -15.22 -4.96
C ARG A 236 -12.93 -15.23 -6.48
N PRO A 237 -13.24 -16.35 -7.16
CA PRO A 237 -13.13 -16.42 -8.61
C PRO A 237 -13.89 -15.28 -9.31
N ASN A 238 -13.21 -14.63 -10.25
CA ASN A 238 -13.77 -13.53 -11.03
C ASN A 238 -14.16 -12.26 -10.23
N LEU A 239 -13.78 -12.13 -8.97
CA LEU A 239 -13.98 -10.95 -8.14
C LEU A 239 -12.62 -10.41 -7.66
N PRO A 240 -11.88 -9.68 -8.52
CA PRO A 240 -10.56 -9.16 -8.19
C PRO A 240 -10.63 -8.09 -7.09
N GLY A 241 -9.54 -7.88 -6.37
CA GLY A 241 -9.41 -6.75 -5.47
C GLY A 241 -9.52 -5.41 -6.19
N VAL A 242 -10.08 -4.41 -5.52
CA VAL A 242 -10.17 -3.03 -6.00
C VAL A 242 -9.21 -2.16 -5.21
N TYR A 243 -8.44 -1.38 -5.92
CA TYR A 243 -7.36 -0.54 -5.41
C TYR A 243 -7.61 0.91 -5.81
N THR A 244 -7.21 1.85 -4.97
CA THR A 244 -7.12 3.26 -5.35
C THR A 244 -5.99 3.43 -6.36
N ARG A 245 -6.29 3.97 -7.55
CA ARG A 245 -5.35 4.18 -8.65
C ARG A 245 -4.48 5.41 -8.38
N VAL A 246 -3.22 5.21 -8.08
CA VAL A 246 -2.29 6.30 -7.70
C VAL A 246 -2.00 7.25 -8.87
N THR A 247 -1.92 6.76 -10.12
CA THR A 247 -1.62 7.58 -11.31
C THR A 247 -2.68 8.64 -11.63
N ASN A 248 -3.94 8.45 -11.23
CA ASN A 248 -5.06 9.37 -11.52
C ASN A 248 -5.37 10.33 -10.36
N LEU A 249 -4.60 10.29 -9.31
CA LEU A 249 -4.67 11.23 -8.21
C LEU A 249 -3.57 12.26 -8.43
N PHE A 250 -3.96 13.47 -8.81
CA PHE A 250 -3.01 14.56 -9.04
C PHE A 250 -2.23 14.82 -7.76
N PHE A 251 -0.94 14.51 -7.79
CA PHE A 251 -0.01 14.74 -6.69
C PHE A 251 0.08 16.21 -6.27
N THR A 252 -0.28 17.12 -7.18
CA THR A 252 -0.39 18.54 -6.88
C THR A 252 -1.40 18.82 -5.77
N ASP A 253 -2.54 18.13 -5.74
CA ASP A 253 -3.55 18.33 -4.70
C ASP A 253 -3.09 17.69 -3.37
N LEU A 254 -2.43 16.55 -3.44
CA LEU A 254 -1.86 15.88 -2.27
C LEU A 254 -0.64 16.61 -1.70
N LEU A 255 0.23 17.17 -2.57
CA LEU A 255 1.39 17.98 -2.18
C LEU A 255 1.02 19.40 -1.74
N LEU A 256 -0.04 19.98 -2.32
CA LEU A 256 -0.56 21.30 -1.90
C LEU A 256 -1.18 21.21 -0.49
N CYS A 257 -1.74 20.06 -0.10
CA CYS A 257 -2.17 19.84 1.28
C CYS A 257 -1.02 19.86 2.29
N THR A 258 0.19 19.47 1.88
CA THR A 258 1.38 19.51 2.76
C THR A 258 1.95 20.93 2.92
N HIS A 259 1.70 21.84 1.95
CA HIS A 259 2.23 23.22 1.97
C HIS A 259 1.26 24.26 2.53
N LYS A 260 -0.06 24.06 2.48
CA LYS A 260 -1.05 25.05 2.94
C LYS A 260 -1.13 25.29 4.45
N ASN A 261 -0.39 24.54 5.26
CA ASN A 261 -0.49 24.65 6.72
C ASN A 261 0.84 24.87 7.46
N ASN A 262 1.83 25.44 6.77
CA ASN A 262 3.06 25.96 7.37
C ASN A 262 3.11 27.51 7.37
N ASN A 263 1.93 28.17 7.31
CA ASN A 263 1.76 29.60 7.59
C ASN A 263 0.86 29.79 8.82
#